data_5d6d6ec558e97607d3d4f1697569cc55
#
_entry.id   5d6d6ec558e97607d3d4f1697569cc55
#
_cell.length_a   1.000
_cell.length_b   1.000
_cell.length_c   1.000
_cell.angle_alpha   90.00
_cell.angle_beta   90.00
_cell.angle_gamma   90.00
#
_symmetry.space_group_name_H-M   'P 1'
#
loop_
_entity.id
_entity.type
_entity.pdbx_description
1 polymer ?
#
loop_
_entity_poly.entity_id
_entity_poly.type
_entity_poly.pdbx_seq_one_letter_code
_entity_poly.pdbx_strand_id
1 'polypeptide(L)'
;LGLNLAGVKILDPQTDASLEKFAHDLYELRKAKGMSKAQARDLVRDRTYFGTMLVYEGLADAMVSGASTTTAETIRPALQIIKTKPGIASVSGAFIMCLDTQALLFADCAVAPSPSAEYLAGIAISSAATAKAFGLEPRVAILSYSSGDSGSGDSVEFIKTATQKAREKAPELLIDGPLQFDAAVDAAVAKKKMPGSAVAGRANVFIFPDLNCGNICYKAVQRTAGAIAIGPILQGLKKPINDLSRGCKVADIVNTILISAIQAGEN
;
A
#
# COMPACT_ATOMS: atom_id res chain seq x y z
N LEU A 1 -27.00 -18.03 -3.03
CA LEU A 1 -26.15 -18.13 -1.83
C LEU A 1 -26.93 -17.89 -0.53
N GLY A 2 -28.21 -17.51 -0.59
CA GLY A 2 -29.07 -17.28 0.59
C GLY A 2 -28.58 -16.12 1.49
N LEU A 3 -27.79 -15.18 0.95
CA LEU A 3 -27.28 -14.03 1.69
C LEU A 3 -28.41 -13.05 2.01
N ASN A 4 -28.51 -12.63 3.26
CA ASN A 4 -29.38 -11.53 3.63
C ASN A 4 -28.71 -10.20 3.26
N LEU A 5 -29.23 -9.53 2.24
CA LEU A 5 -28.77 -8.22 1.78
C LEU A 5 -29.62 -7.07 2.34
N ALA A 6 -30.45 -7.32 3.38
CA ALA A 6 -31.21 -6.25 4.03
C ALA A 6 -30.21 -5.19 4.59
N GLY A 7 -30.43 -3.93 4.24
CA GLY A 7 -29.55 -2.82 4.61
C GLY A 7 -28.40 -2.54 3.63
N VAL A 8 -28.16 -3.39 2.63
CA VAL A 8 -27.18 -3.09 1.57
C VAL A 8 -27.82 -2.15 0.55
N LYS A 9 -27.20 -0.98 0.34
CA LYS A 9 -27.61 -0.03 -0.70
C LYS A 9 -26.93 -0.39 -2.02
N ILE A 10 -27.73 -0.62 -3.05
CA ILE A 10 -27.23 -0.87 -4.42
C ILE A 10 -27.37 0.44 -5.21
N LEU A 11 -26.27 0.92 -5.78
CA LEU A 11 -26.18 2.13 -6.56
C LEU A 11 -25.81 1.78 -8.00
N ASP A 12 -26.48 2.40 -8.97
CA ASP A 12 -26.12 2.30 -10.38
C ASP A 12 -25.51 3.63 -10.84
N PRO A 13 -24.22 3.67 -11.19
CA PRO A 13 -23.55 4.89 -11.67
C PRO A 13 -24.17 5.53 -12.91
N GLN A 14 -25.01 4.79 -13.66
CA GLN A 14 -25.66 5.33 -14.86
C GLN A 14 -26.90 6.18 -14.54
N THR A 15 -27.55 5.90 -13.42
CA THR A 15 -28.88 6.45 -13.08
C THR A 15 -28.94 7.10 -11.70
N ASP A 16 -27.87 7.01 -10.90
CA ASP A 16 -27.86 7.56 -9.55
C ASP A 16 -28.04 9.08 -9.54
N ALA A 17 -28.81 9.57 -8.59
CA ALA A 17 -29.12 11.00 -8.43
C ALA A 17 -27.87 11.86 -8.14
N SER A 18 -26.79 11.27 -7.64
CA SER A 18 -25.53 11.97 -7.36
C SER A 18 -24.68 12.23 -8.60
N LEU A 19 -25.03 11.67 -9.76
CA LEU A 19 -24.20 11.71 -10.97
C LEU A 19 -23.78 13.14 -11.36
N GLU A 20 -24.74 14.06 -11.43
CA GLU A 20 -24.46 15.45 -11.88
C GLU A 20 -23.62 16.21 -10.85
N LYS A 21 -23.84 15.96 -9.55
CA LYS A 21 -23.00 16.52 -8.48
C LYS A 21 -21.58 15.98 -8.59
N PHE A 22 -21.39 14.67 -8.71
CA PHE A 22 -20.06 14.05 -8.81
C PHE A 22 -19.33 14.50 -10.08
N ALA A 23 -20.04 14.66 -11.21
CA ALA A 23 -19.44 15.19 -12.44
C ALA A 23 -18.96 16.64 -12.26
N HIS A 24 -19.75 17.47 -11.59
CA HIS A 24 -19.35 18.84 -11.26
C HIS A 24 -18.10 18.86 -10.37
N ASP A 25 -18.11 18.10 -9.28
CA ASP A 25 -17.03 18.10 -8.30
C ASP A 25 -15.73 17.51 -8.89
N LEU A 26 -15.83 16.45 -9.69
CA LEU A 26 -14.68 15.92 -10.42
C LEU A 26 -14.10 16.92 -11.42
N TYR A 27 -14.96 17.65 -12.14
CA TYR A 27 -14.51 18.72 -13.03
C TYR A 27 -13.77 19.80 -12.25
N GLU A 28 -14.33 20.29 -11.14
CA GLU A 28 -13.69 21.32 -10.30
C GLU A 28 -12.33 20.86 -9.77
N LEU A 29 -12.21 19.60 -9.33
CA LEU A 29 -10.96 19.01 -8.89
C LEU A 29 -9.88 18.91 -9.98
N ARG A 30 -10.30 18.81 -11.25
CA ARG A 30 -9.39 18.43 -12.35
C ARG A 30 -9.34 19.46 -13.50
N LYS A 31 -10.13 20.53 -13.51
CA LYS A 31 -10.15 21.55 -14.58
C LYS A 31 -8.77 22.17 -14.83
N ALA A 32 -7.99 22.41 -13.77
CA ALA A 32 -6.63 22.94 -13.88
C ALA A 32 -5.64 21.94 -14.52
N LYS A 33 -6.04 20.67 -14.67
CA LYS A 33 -5.30 19.61 -15.36
C LYS A 33 -5.89 19.27 -16.74
N GLY A 34 -6.74 20.16 -17.27
CA GLY A 34 -7.30 20.08 -18.62
C GLY A 34 -8.54 19.19 -18.77
N MET A 35 -9.18 18.75 -17.67
CA MET A 35 -10.42 17.96 -17.74
C MET A 35 -11.57 18.86 -18.19
N SER A 36 -12.35 18.43 -19.19
CA SER A 36 -13.59 19.10 -19.60
C SER A 36 -14.80 18.59 -18.77
N LYS A 37 -15.88 19.37 -18.74
CA LYS A 37 -17.14 18.95 -18.09
C LYS A 37 -17.72 17.67 -18.69
N ALA A 38 -17.63 17.50 -20.00
CA ALA A 38 -18.08 16.27 -20.68
C ALA A 38 -17.27 15.05 -20.22
N GLN A 39 -15.93 15.18 -20.19
CA GLN A 39 -15.06 14.11 -19.69
C GLN A 39 -15.34 13.75 -18.24
N ALA A 40 -15.55 14.74 -17.37
CA ALA A 40 -15.88 14.49 -15.97
C ALA A 40 -17.19 13.70 -15.84
N ARG A 41 -18.23 14.10 -16.61
CA ARG A 41 -19.53 13.43 -16.63
C ARG A 41 -19.46 11.99 -17.15
N ASP A 42 -18.62 11.74 -18.14
CA ASP A 42 -18.43 10.38 -18.66
C ASP A 42 -17.65 9.49 -17.66
N LEU A 43 -16.61 10.05 -17.03
CA LEU A 43 -15.78 9.32 -16.06
C LEU A 43 -16.56 8.93 -14.81
N VAL A 44 -17.43 9.75 -14.26
CA VAL A 44 -18.19 9.40 -13.04
C VAL A 44 -19.22 8.30 -13.27
N ARG A 45 -19.50 7.90 -14.52
CA ARG A 45 -20.29 6.71 -14.85
C ARG A 45 -19.50 5.42 -14.76
N ASP A 46 -18.17 5.51 -14.73
CA ASP A 46 -17.33 4.36 -14.42
C ASP A 46 -17.44 4.01 -12.93
N ARG A 47 -17.53 2.70 -12.62
CA ARG A 47 -17.75 2.21 -11.24
C ARG A 47 -16.65 2.61 -10.28
N THR A 48 -15.40 2.64 -10.74
CA THR A 48 -14.25 2.99 -9.89
C THR A 48 -14.20 4.48 -9.62
N TYR A 49 -14.49 5.32 -10.60
CA TYR A 49 -14.65 6.75 -10.41
C TYR A 49 -15.83 7.08 -9.51
N PHE A 50 -16.99 6.46 -9.74
CA PHE A 50 -18.18 6.68 -8.93
C PHE A 50 -17.96 6.28 -7.46
N GLY A 51 -17.41 5.08 -7.22
CA GLY A 51 -17.05 4.62 -5.88
C GLY A 51 -16.02 5.52 -5.19
N THR A 52 -15.03 6.01 -5.95
CA THR A 52 -14.03 6.96 -5.42
C THR A 52 -14.68 8.30 -5.06
N MET A 53 -15.68 8.78 -5.82
CA MET A 53 -16.44 9.98 -5.48
C MET A 53 -17.30 9.79 -4.24
N LEU A 54 -17.90 8.61 -4.03
CA LEU A 54 -18.62 8.30 -2.78
C LEU A 54 -17.69 8.45 -1.56
N VAL A 55 -16.47 7.94 -1.65
CA VAL A 55 -15.47 8.08 -0.58
C VAL A 55 -15.03 9.53 -0.42
N TYR A 56 -14.80 10.25 -1.51
CA TYR A 56 -14.41 11.66 -1.47
C TYR A 56 -15.46 12.52 -0.76
N GLU A 57 -16.72 12.35 -1.11
CA GLU A 57 -17.87 13.06 -0.53
C GLU A 57 -18.25 12.61 0.89
N GLY A 58 -17.60 11.58 1.45
CA GLY A 58 -17.91 11.06 2.78
C GLY A 58 -19.22 10.26 2.84
N LEU A 59 -19.71 9.80 1.71
CA LEU A 59 -20.88 8.92 1.61
C LEU A 59 -20.49 7.43 1.78
N ALA A 60 -19.20 7.14 1.72
CA ALA A 60 -18.57 5.89 2.09
C ALA A 60 -17.23 6.16 2.78
N ASP A 61 -16.84 5.32 3.70
CA ASP A 61 -15.60 5.46 4.47
C ASP A 61 -14.38 4.92 3.70
N ALA A 62 -14.60 3.90 2.86
CA ALA A 62 -13.57 3.24 2.05
C ALA A 62 -14.16 2.70 0.75
N MET A 63 -13.27 2.32 -0.20
CA MET A 63 -13.64 1.57 -1.40
C MET A 63 -12.75 0.34 -1.55
N VAL A 64 -13.37 -0.78 -1.93
CA VAL A 64 -12.69 -2.00 -2.38
C VAL A 64 -13.10 -2.27 -3.82
N SER A 65 -12.12 -2.37 -4.71
CA SER A 65 -12.30 -2.59 -6.15
C SER A 65 -11.27 -3.61 -6.67
N GLY A 66 -11.17 -3.86 -7.97
CA GLY A 66 -10.09 -4.66 -8.58
C GLY A 66 -10.48 -6.06 -9.01
N ALA A 67 -11.54 -6.66 -8.47
CA ALA A 67 -11.94 -8.04 -8.85
C ALA A 67 -12.29 -8.20 -10.33
N SER A 68 -12.72 -7.13 -10.99
CA SER A 68 -13.07 -7.10 -12.42
C SER A 68 -12.38 -5.98 -13.20
N THR A 69 -11.45 -5.27 -12.58
CA THR A 69 -10.71 -4.15 -13.15
C THR A 69 -9.21 -4.34 -12.96
N THR A 70 -8.40 -3.57 -13.69
CA THR A 70 -6.95 -3.55 -13.46
C THR A 70 -6.60 -2.67 -12.27
N THR A 71 -5.46 -2.93 -11.65
CA THR A 71 -4.91 -2.08 -10.57
C THR A 71 -4.81 -0.60 -11.00
N ALA A 72 -4.44 -0.34 -12.26
CA ALA A 72 -4.37 1.02 -12.78
C ALA A 72 -5.75 1.72 -12.83
N GLU A 73 -6.83 0.99 -13.09
CA GLU A 73 -8.20 1.52 -13.09
C GLU A 73 -8.68 1.86 -11.69
N THR A 74 -8.22 1.16 -10.66
CA THR A 74 -8.51 1.49 -9.25
C THR A 74 -7.64 2.64 -8.75
N ILE A 75 -6.33 2.62 -9.04
CA ILE A 75 -5.38 3.62 -8.50
C ILE A 75 -5.55 4.99 -9.16
N ARG A 76 -5.85 5.06 -10.46
CA ARG A 76 -5.97 6.34 -11.18
C ARG A 76 -7.01 7.28 -10.57
N PRO A 77 -8.29 6.90 -10.35
CA PRO A 77 -9.25 7.78 -9.69
C PRO A 77 -8.84 8.09 -8.24
N ALA A 78 -8.27 7.13 -7.50
CA ALA A 78 -7.78 7.37 -6.14
C ALA A 78 -6.74 8.50 -6.10
N LEU A 79 -5.74 8.49 -6.98
CA LEU A 79 -4.73 9.55 -7.07
C LEU A 79 -5.29 10.87 -7.57
N GLN A 80 -6.26 10.83 -8.46
CA GLN A 80 -6.86 12.05 -9.04
C GLN A 80 -7.80 12.78 -8.08
N ILE A 81 -8.52 12.04 -7.25
CA ILE A 81 -9.63 12.53 -6.42
C ILE A 81 -9.22 12.57 -4.94
N ILE A 82 -8.85 11.43 -4.36
CA ILE A 82 -8.51 11.31 -2.94
C ILE A 82 -7.14 11.94 -2.64
N LYS A 83 -6.16 11.70 -3.52
CA LYS A 83 -4.78 12.17 -3.40
C LYS A 83 -4.03 11.54 -2.23
N THR A 84 -2.75 11.84 -2.12
CA THR A 84 -1.89 11.36 -1.03
C THR A 84 -2.01 12.22 0.22
N LYS A 85 -1.69 11.63 1.38
CA LYS A 85 -1.51 12.36 2.65
C LYS A 85 -0.39 13.41 2.51
N PRO A 86 -0.41 14.50 3.31
CA PRO A 86 0.68 15.47 3.31
C PRO A 86 2.03 14.79 3.58
N GLY A 87 3.07 15.20 2.85
CA GLY A 87 4.40 14.62 2.96
C GLY A 87 4.62 13.28 2.25
N ILE A 88 3.57 12.64 1.73
CA ILE A 88 3.65 11.39 0.98
C ILE A 88 3.65 11.69 -0.52
N ALA A 89 4.77 11.36 -1.17
CA ALA A 89 4.97 11.67 -2.59
C ALA A 89 4.10 10.82 -3.52
N SER A 90 3.85 9.55 -3.17
CA SER A 90 3.06 8.63 -3.99
C SER A 90 2.53 7.46 -3.16
N VAL A 91 1.63 6.68 -3.76
CA VAL A 91 1.06 5.48 -3.15
C VAL A 91 1.97 4.28 -3.34
N SER A 92 1.91 3.32 -2.42
CA SER A 92 2.56 2.01 -2.53
C SER A 92 1.58 0.89 -2.17
N GLY A 93 1.91 -0.34 -2.55
CA GLY A 93 1.10 -1.51 -2.26
C GLY A 93 1.78 -2.46 -1.29
N ALA A 94 1.20 -2.65 -0.11
CA ALA A 94 1.74 -3.57 0.89
C ALA A 94 0.93 -4.87 0.98
N PHE A 95 1.58 -5.92 1.46
CA PHE A 95 0.94 -7.17 1.86
C PHE A 95 1.25 -7.50 3.30
N ILE A 96 0.22 -7.86 4.08
CA ILE A 96 0.41 -8.54 5.34
C ILE A 96 0.56 -10.03 5.04
N MET A 97 1.73 -10.57 5.37
CA MET A 97 2.07 -11.98 5.22
C MET A 97 1.83 -12.67 6.56
N CYS A 98 0.72 -13.38 6.68
CA CYS A 98 0.41 -14.15 7.89
C CYS A 98 1.06 -15.53 7.78
N LEU A 99 2.05 -15.77 8.60
CA LEU A 99 2.69 -17.06 8.85
C LEU A 99 2.07 -17.68 10.11
N ASP A 100 2.35 -18.95 10.37
CA ASP A 100 1.75 -19.68 11.51
C ASP A 100 1.99 -19.00 12.87
N THR A 101 3.14 -18.34 13.04
CA THR A 101 3.57 -17.77 14.32
C THR A 101 3.73 -16.26 14.32
N GLN A 102 3.62 -15.62 13.16
CA GLN A 102 3.87 -14.17 13.04
C GLN A 102 3.19 -13.56 11.82
N ALA A 103 2.95 -12.25 11.90
CA ALA A 103 2.55 -11.44 10.75
C ALA A 103 3.71 -10.51 10.38
N LEU A 104 3.99 -10.42 9.07
CA LEU A 104 5.03 -9.58 8.50
C LEU A 104 4.39 -8.63 7.48
N LEU A 105 4.94 -7.44 7.30
CA LEU A 105 4.50 -6.50 6.27
C LEU A 105 5.57 -6.38 5.19
N PHE A 106 5.18 -6.62 3.94
CA PHE A 106 6.03 -6.54 2.74
C PHE A 106 5.59 -5.39 1.86
N ALA A 107 6.49 -4.47 1.46
CA ALA A 107 6.22 -3.31 0.60
C ALA A 107 7.49 -2.84 -0.16
N ASP A 108 7.41 -2.21 -1.35
CA ASP A 108 6.26 -2.18 -2.24
C ASP A 108 6.19 -3.48 -3.02
N CYS A 109 5.01 -4.02 -3.17
CA CYS A 109 4.81 -5.27 -3.90
C CYS A 109 3.86 -5.15 -5.09
N ALA A 110 3.29 -3.93 -5.36
CA ALA A 110 2.19 -3.81 -6.32
C ALA A 110 2.20 -2.56 -7.20
N VAL A 111 2.91 -1.47 -6.87
CA VAL A 111 2.68 -0.15 -7.48
C VAL A 111 3.91 0.46 -8.15
N ALA A 112 5.06 0.54 -7.49
CA ALA A 112 6.22 1.30 -7.92
C ALA A 112 7.29 0.44 -8.60
N PRO A 113 7.40 0.42 -9.95
CA PRO A 113 8.38 -0.43 -10.63
C PRO A 113 9.82 -0.13 -10.26
N SER A 114 10.18 1.14 -10.20
CA SER A 114 11.53 1.62 -9.88
C SER A 114 11.45 2.90 -9.07
N PRO A 115 11.33 2.81 -7.74
CA PRO A 115 11.19 3.98 -6.90
C PRO A 115 12.51 4.77 -6.84
N SER A 116 12.43 6.09 -6.67
CA SER A 116 13.57 6.89 -6.25
C SER A 116 13.89 6.65 -4.76
N ALA A 117 15.08 7.00 -4.29
CA ALA A 117 15.42 6.89 -2.87
C ALA A 117 14.46 7.68 -1.96
N GLU A 118 14.00 8.82 -2.43
CA GLU A 118 12.98 9.64 -1.75
C GLU A 118 11.64 8.91 -1.65
N TYR A 119 11.24 8.25 -2.74
CA TYR A 119 10.00 7.48 -2.77
C TYR A 119 10.12 6.24 -1.88
N LEU A 120 11.24 5.52 -1.92
CA LEU A 120 11.48 4.34 -1.08
C LEU A 120 11.45 4.69 0.42
N ALA A 121 12.02 5.84 0.80
CA ALA A 121 11.89 6.37 2.16
C ALA A 121 10.43 6.61 2.55
N GLY A 122 9.63 7.18 1.66
CA GLY A 122 8.18 7.36 1.86
C GLY A 122 7.44 6.04 2.02
N ILE A 123 7.81 5.00 1.26
CA ILE A 123 7.25 3.65 1.40
C ILE A 123 7.56 3.09 2.80
N ALA A 124 8.80 3.24 3.28
CA ALA A 124 9.20 2.78 4.60
C ALA A 124 8.36 3.41 5.73
N ILE A 125 8.17 4.72 5.68
CA ILE A 125 7.36 5.46 6.65
C ILE A 125 5.88 5.06 6.58
N SER A 126 5.31 4.99 5.38
CA SER A 126 3.91 4.56 5.18
C SER A 126 3.69 3.13 5.64
N SER A 127 4.68 2.24 5.43
CA SER A 127 4.61 0.85 5.85
C SER A 127 4.70 0.69 7.37
N ALA A 128 5.49 1.53 8.05
CA ALA A 128 5.51 1.57 9.51
C ALA A 128 4.13 1.99 10.07
N ALA A 129 3.52 3.02 9.49
CA ALA A 129 2.17 3.45 9.88
C ALA A 129 1.14 2.34 9.65
N THR A 130 1.18 1.68 8.47
CA THR A 130 0.29 0.56 8.18
C THR A 130 0.50 -0.59 9.18
N ALA A 131 1.75 -0.99 9.47
CA ALA A 131 2.03 -2.04 10.43
C ALA A 131 1.45 -1.71 11.82
N LYS A 132 1.60 -0.46 12.27
CA LYS A 132 1.04 0.02 13.53
C LYS A 132 -0.49 -0.05 13.57
N ALA A 133 -1.16 0.33 12.47
CA ALA A 133 -2.60 0.22 12.30
C ALA A 133 -3.12 -1.22 12.51
N PHE A 134 -2.30 -2.19 12.15
CA PHE A 134 -2.61 -3.62 12.33
C PHE A 134 -2.04 -4.21 13.63
N GLY A 135 -1.65 -3.38 14.60
CA GLY A 135 -1.20 -3.81 15.91
C GLY A 135 0.22 -4.37 15.94
N LEU A 136 1.02 -4.14 14.90
CA LEU A 136 2.44 -4.51 14.87
C LEU A 136 3.29 -3.34 15.35
N GLU A 137 4.21 -3.58 16.28
CA GLU A 137 5.25 -2.60 16.60
C GLU A 137 6.28 -2.58 15.46
N PRO A 138 6.36 -1.51 14.64
CA PRO A 138 7.11 -1.56 13.40
C PRO A 138 8.63 -1.55 13.63
N ARG A 139 9.32 -2.52 13.05
CA ARG A 139 10.77 -2.58 12.89
C ARG A 139 11.06 -2.76 11.40
N VAL A 140 11.45 -1.66 10.75
CA VAL A 140 11.50 -1.53 9.30
C VAL A 140 12.89 -1.85 8.79
N ALA A 141 13.02 -2.88 7.97
CA ALA A 141 14.23 -3.23 7.23
C ALA A 141 14.11 -2.80 5.77
N ILE A 142 14.99 -1.91 5.29
CA ILE A 142 15.12 -1.61 3.86
C ILE A 142 16.11 -2.60 3.28
N LEU A 143 15.61 -3.48 2.40
CA LEU A 143 16.31 -4.66 1.95
C LEU A 143 17.32 -4.39 0.84
N SER A 144 18.39 -5.18 0.86
CA SER A 144 19.46 -5.19 -0.13
C SER A 144 20.12 -6.57 -0.15
N TYR A 145 20.95 -6.84 -1.15
CA TYR A 145 21.88 -7.98 -1.12
C TYR A 145 23.07 -7.74 -0.18
N SER A 146 23.20 -6.54 0.40
CA SER A 146 24.24 -6.16 1.33
C SER A 146 23.68 -5.81 2.71
N SER A 147 24.44 -6.06 3.77
CA SER A 147 24.15 -5.58 5.13
C SER A 147 25.24 -4.60 5.55
N GLY A 148 24.85 -3.37 5.92
CA GLY A 148 25.80 -2.31 6.24
C GLY A 148 26.78 -2.08 5.09
N ASP A 149 28.08 -2.25 5.37
CA ASP A 149 29.17 -2.04 4.42
C ASP A 149 29.73 -3.35 3.84
N SER A 150 29.00 -4.47 3.94
CA SER A 150 29.48 -5.76 3.45
C SER A 150 29.55 -5.86 1.92
N GLY A 151 28.86 -5.00 1.19
CA GLY A 151 28.87 -4.88 -0.26
C GLY A 151 28.95 -3.43 -0.69
N SER A 152 29.20 -3.21 -1.98
CA SER A 152 29.29 -1.89 -2.61
C SER A 152 28.59 -1.90 -3.97
N GLY A 153 28.33 -0.72 -4.50
CA GLY A 153 27.70 -0.50 -5.81
C GLY A 153 26.46 0.40 -5.73
N ASP A 154 26.01 0.87 -6.88
CA ASP A 154 24.94 1.87 -6.99
C ASP A 154 23.64 1.46 -6.28
N SER A 155 23.29 0.18 -6.32
CA SER A 155 22.11 -0.32 -5.63
C SER A 155 22.25 -0.30 -4.11
N VAL A 156 23.45 -0.49 -3.55
CA VAL A 156 23.70 -0.37 -2.11
C VAL A 156 23.64 1.08 -1.68
N GLU A 157 24.27 1.99 -2.42
CA GLU A 157 24.25 3.43 -2.14
C GLU A 157 22.83 4.01 -2.28
N PHE A 158 22.03 3.49 -3.21
CA PHE A 158 20.62 3.82 -3.33
C PHE A 158 19.86 3.48 -2.04
N ILE A 159 20.06 2.29 -1.47
CA ILE A 159 19.40 1.86 -0.23
C ILE A 159 19.91 2.65 0.98
N LYS A 160 21.21 2.92 1.08
CA LYS A 160 21.79 3.79 2.12
C LYS A 160 21.12 5.17 2.09
N THR A 161 21.02 5.77 0.90
CA THR A 161 20.35 7.06 0.70
C THR A 161 18.88 7.03 1.11
N ALA A 162 18.15 5.99 0.74
CA ALA A 162 16.74 5.84 1.12
C ALA A 162 16.58 5.68 2.65
N THR A 163 17.45 4.88 3.27
CA THR A 163 17.45 4.68 4.73
C THR A 163 17.74 5.97 5.49
N GLN A 164 18.74 6.73 5.05
CA GLN A 164 19.06 8.03 5.64
C GLN A 164 17.87 8.99 5.55
N LYS A 165 17.27 9.13 4.37
CA LYS A 165 16.10 9.99 4.15
C LYS A 165 14.89 9.58 5.00
N ALA A 166 14.66 8.28 5.19
CA ALA A 166 13.59 7.78 6.02
C ALA A 166 13.82 8.15 7.49
N ARG A 167 15.03 7.98 8.01
CA ARG A 167 15.41 8.36 9.37
C ARG A 167 15.35 9.87 9.62
N GLU A 168 15.74 10.68 8.64
CA GLU A 168 15.65 12.15 8.74
C GLU A 168 14.20 12.63 8.83
N LYS A 169 13.28 11.98 8.10
CA LYS A 169 11.87 12.34 8.07
C LYS A 169 11.05 11.80 9.24
N ALA A 170 11.45 10.67 9.80
CA ALA A 170 10.75 9.98 10.88
C ALA A 170 11.76 9.39 11.87
N PRO A 171 12.45 10.25 12.64
CA PRO A 171 13.51 9.83 13.55
C PRO A 171 13.03 8.96 14.72
N GLU A 172 11.73 8.97 15.01
CA GLU A 172 11.09 8.16 16.03
C GLU A 172 10.88 6.70 15.61
N LEU A 173 10.96 6.40 14.31
CA LEU A 173 10.74 5.05 13.79
C LEU A 173 12.02 4.22 13.82
N LEU A 174 11.89 2.94 14.17
CA LEU A 174 12.98 1.97 14.05
C LEU A 174 13.12 1.55 12.58
N ILE A 175 14.01 2.22 11.85
CA ILE A 175 14.31 1.95 10.44
C ILE A 175 15.79 1.66 10.27
N ASP A 176 16.14 0.58 9.58
CA ASP A 176 17.53 0.23 9.25
C ASP A 176 17.66 -0.31 7.82
N GLY A 177 18.85 -0.15 7.25
CA GLY A 177 19.21 -0.57 5.90
C GLY A 177 20.58 0.02 5.49
N PRO A 178 21.25 -0.58 4.50
CA PRO A 178 20.84 -1.80 3.79
C PRO A 178 20.94 -3.04 4.67
N LEU A 179 19.95 -3.95 4.53
CA LEU A 179 19.89 -5.22 5.24
C LEU A 179 19.61 -6.38 4.28
N GLN A 180 20.40 -7.44 4.36
CA GLN A 180 20.02 -8.72 3.75
C GLN A 180 18.85 -9.32 4.52
N PHE A 181 18.01 -10.10 3.84
CA PHE A 181 16.81 -10.66 4.45
C PHE A 181 17.14 -11.58 5.66
N ASP A 182 18.17 -12.41 5.55
CA ASP A 182 18.64 -13.26 6.66
C ASP A 182 19.10 -12.44 7.88
N ALA A 183 19.85 -11.35 7.64
CA ALA A 183 20.25 -10.45 8.70
C ALA A 183 19.08 -9.68 9.32
N ALA A 184 18.02 -9.43 8.55
CA ALA A 184 16.84 -8.73 9.04
C ALA A 184 15.99 -9.60 10.00
N VAL A 185 15.94 -10.94 9.79
CA VAL A 185 15.04 -11.84 10.54
C VAL A 185 15.73 -12.76 11.54
N ASP A 186 17.01 -13.10 11.34
CA ASP A 186 17.76 -14.02 12.20
C ASP A 186 18.68 -13.27 13.17
N ALA A 187 18.43 -13.44 14.46
CA ALA A 187 19.18 -12.77 15.52
C ALA A 187 20.66 -13.18 15.56
N ALA A 188 21.00 -14.42 15.21
CA ALA A 188 22.39 -14.88 15.20
C ALA A 188 23.17 -14.29 14.01
N VAL A 189 22.51 -14.18 12.85
CA VAL A 189 23.07 -13.50 11.67
C VAL A 189 23.23 -12.01 11.94
N ALA A 190 22.21 -11.37 12.50
CA ALA A 190 22.21 -9.96 12.85
C ALA A 190 23.37 -9.61 13.81
N LYS A 191 23.59 -10.40 14.83
CA LYS A 191 24.70 -10.20 15.78
C LYS A 191 26.07 -10.16 15.10
N LYS A 192 26.25 -10.91 14.02
CA LYS A 192 27.51 -10.94 13.26
C LYS A 192 27.61 -9.81 12.24
N LYS A 193 26.52 -9.54 11.49
CA LYS A 193 26.55 -8.62 10.36
C LYS A 193 26.22 -7.17 10.76
N MET A 194 25.37 -6.98 11.79
CA MET A 194 24.80 -5.67 12.17
C MET A 194 24.74 -5.53 13.70
N PRO A 195 25.90 -5.61 14.43
CA PRO A 195 25.95 -5.62 15.88
C PRO A 195 25.49 -4.32 16.46
N GLY A 196 24.55 -3.84 16.70
CA GLY A 196 24.08 -2.52 17.21
C GLY A 196 22.84 -2.03 16.52
N SER A 197 22.35 -2.76 15.51
CA SER A 197 21.08 -2.43 14.87
C SER A 197 19.90 -2.71 15.81
N ALA A 198 19.01 -1.72 15.94
CA ALA A 198 17.76 -1.87 16.67
C ALA A 198 16.69 -2.65 15.85
N VAL A 199 16.96 -2.97 14.59
CA VAL A 199 16.03 -3.60 13.65
C VAL A 199 16.49 -5.01 13.26
N ALA A 200 17.77 -5.18 12.94
CA ALA A 200 18.32 -6.46 12.48
C ALA A 200 18.01 -7.61 13.45
N GLY A 201 17.67 -8.77 12.90
CA GLY A 201 17.32 -9.98 13.65
C GLY A 201 15.90 -10.01 14.24
N ARG A 202 15.13 -8.92 14.06
CA ARG A 202 13.76 -8.80 14.58
C ARG A 202 12.86 -7.90 13.74
N ALA A 203 13.23 -7.67 12.48
CA ALA A 203 12.41 -6.92 11.55
C ALA A 203 11.06 -7.60 11.30
N ASN A 204 10.01 -6.81 11.17
CA ASN A 204 8.67 -7.28 10.81
C ASN A 204 8.03 -6.47 9.68
N VAL A 205 8.73 -5.41 9.21
CA VAL A 205 8.36 -4.62 8.04
C VAL A 205 9.52 -4.65 7.07
N PHE A 206 9.30 -5.11 5.85
CA PHE A 206 10.33 -5.32 4.83
C PHE A 206 10.04 -4.48 3.61
N ILE A 207 10.98 -3.57 3.28
CA ILE A 207 10.89 -2.68 2.14
C ILE A 207 11.80 -3.19 1.05
N PHE A 208 11.22 -3.52 -0.09
CA PHE A 208 11.93 -4.04 -1.25
C PHE A 208 12.47 -2.90 -2.12
N PRO A 209 13.66 -3.05 -2.73
CA PRO A 209 14.28 -2.00 -3.52
C PRO A 209 13.51 -1.62 -4.80
N ASP A 210 12.76 -2.56 -5.34
CA ASP A 210 11.94 -2.40 -6.54
C ASP A 210 10.76 -3.39 -6.56
N LEU A 211 9.85 -3.17 -7.51
CA LEU A 211 8.64 -3.99 -7.66
C LEU A 211 8.94 -5.45 -8.01
N ASN A 212 10.00 -5.75 -8.77
CA ASN A 212 10.34 -7.13 -9.10
C ASN A 212 10.67 -7.91 -7.83
N CYS A 213 11.53 -7.34 -6.99
CA CYS A 213 11.90 -7.94 -5.72
C CYS A 213 10.69 -8.16 -4.82
N GLY A 214 9.87 -7.14 -4.62
CA GLY A 214 8.68 -7.22 -3.75
C GLY A 214 7.62 -8.20 -4.28
N ASN A 215 7.27 -8.09 -5.57
CA ASN A 215 6.23 -8.91 -6.19
C ASN A 215 6.61 -10.38 -6.27
N ILE A 216 7.87 -10.69 -6.63
CA ILE A 216 8.37 -12.07 -6.67
C ILE A 216 8.43 -12.65 -5.26
N CYS A 217 8.98 -11.88 -4.29
CA CYS A 217 9.21 -12.38 -2.93
C CYS A 217 7.89 -12.72 -2.22
N TYR A 218 6.90 -11.82 -2.20
CA TYR A 218 5.65 -12.13 -1.50
C TYR A 218 4.95 -13.35 -2.09
N LYS A 219 4.95 -13.50 -3.42
CA LYS A 219 4.37 -14.67 -4.09
C LYS A 219 5.14 -15.96 -3.78
N ALA A 220 6.47 -15.90 -3.75
CA ALA A 220 7.29 -17.04 -3.37
C ALA A 220 6.96 -17.48 -1.93
N VAL A 221 6.96 -16.57 -0.97
CA VAL A 221 6.60 -16.86 0.42
C VAL A 221 5.18 -17.41 0.53
N GLN A 222 4.21 -16.77 -0.13
CA GLN A 222 2.82 -17.23 -0.15
C GLN A 222 2.70 -18.68 -0.64
N ARG A 223 3.42 -19.03 -1.72
CA ARG A 223 3.28 -20.35 -2.38
C ARG A 223 4.13 -21.43 -1.74
N THR A 224 5.29 -21.11 -1.18
CA THR A 224 6.23 -22.09 -0.63
C THR A 224 6.08 -22.30 0.87
N ALA A 225 5.73 -21.23 1.62
CA ALA A 225 5.53 -21.31 3.07
C ALA A 225 4.05 -21.43 3.48
N GLY A 226 3.11 -21.48 2.52
CA GLY A 226 1.68 -21.55 2.82
C GLY A 226 1.13 -20.29 3.50
N ALA A 227 1.87 -19.18 3.47
CA ALA A 227 1.46 -17.94 4.11
C ALA A 227 0.18 -17.37 3.47
N ILE A 228 -0.71 -16.81 4.30
CA ILE A 228 -1.83 -16.02 3.82
C ILE A 228 -1.31 -14.61 3.50
N ALA A 229 -1.38 -14.21 2.24
CA ALA A 229 -1.01 -12.87 1.81
C ALA A 229 -2.27 -12.01 1.69
N ILE A 230 -2.40 -11.01 2.56
CA ILE A 230 -3.55 -10.10 2.60
C ILE A 230 -3.13 -8.77 1.99
N GLY A 231 -3.74 -8.40 0.85
CA GLY A 231 -3.39 -7.21 0.10
C GLY A 231 -3.73 -7.33 -1.40
N PRO A 232 -3.30 -6.37 -2.25
CA PRO A 232 -2.48 -5.22 -1.86
C PRO A 232 -3.25 -4.16 -1.08
N ILE A 233 -2.68 -3.73 0.03
CA ILE A 233 -3.15 -2.60 0.82
C ILE A 233 -2.54 -1.35 0.21
N LEU A 234 -3.34 -0.44 -0.31
CA LEU A 234 -2.84 0.83 -0.82
C LEU A 234 -2.52 1.78 0.33
N GLN A 235 -1.26 2.18 0.40
CA GLN A 235 -0.72 3.05 1.43
C GLN A 235 -0.55 4.47 0.91
N GLY A 236 -0.63 5.45 1.81
CA GLY A 236 -0.33 6.85 1.52
C GLY A 236 -1.50 7.67 0.99
N LEU A 237 -2.68 7.11 0.74
CA LEU A 237 -3.89 7.84 0.36
C LEU A 237 -4.51 8.55 1.58
N LYS A 238 -5.20 9.69 1.35
CA LYS A 238 -5.94 10.41 2.41
C LYS A 238 -7.12 9.63 2.96
N LYS A 239 -7.76 8.79 2.12
CA LYS A 239 -8.86 7.89 2.49
C LYS A 239 -8.63 6.52 1.88
N PRO A 240 -9.09 5.44 2.50
CA PRO A 240 -8.82 4.08 2.05
C PRO A 240 -9.49 3.75 0.71
N ILE A 241 -8.67 3.41 -0.26
CA ILE A 241 -9.07 2.80 -1.52
C ILE A 241 -8.18 1.58 -1.69
N ASN A 242 -8.73 0.38 -1.71
CA ASN A 242 -7.96 -0.84 -1.84
C ASN A 242 -8.32 -1.61 -3.10
N ASP A 243 -7.31 -2.30 -3.65
CA ASP A 243 -7.39 -3.05 -4.89
C ASP A 243 -7.41 -4.55 -4.61
N LEU A 244 -8.10 -5.31 -5.43
CA LEU A 244 -8.15 -6.76 -5.41
C LEU A 244 -7.49 -7.31 -6.67
N SER A 245 -6.89 -8.48 -6.56
CA SER A 245 -6.50 -9.23 -7.75
C SER A 245 -7.75 -9.73 -8.50
N ARG A 246 -7.70 -9.76 -9.84
CA ARG A 246 -8.75 -10.38 -10.67
C ARG A 246 -8.92 -11.88 -10.40
N GLY A 247 -7.94 -12.51 -9.76
CA GLY A 247 -8.01 -13.89 -9.31
C GLY A 247 -8.31 -14.05 -7.82
N CYS A 248 -8.85 -13.02 -7.15
CA CYS A 248 -9.16 -13.05 -5.73
C CYS A 248 -10.26 -14.08 -5.42
N LYS A 249 -10.14 -14.68 -4.24
CA LYS A 249 -11.16 -15.54 -3.65
C LYS A 249 -12.04 -14.72 -2.71
N VAL A 250 -13.18 -15.31 -2.30
CA VAL A 250 -14.10 -14.67 -1.33
C VAL A 250 -13.36 -14.26 -0.05
N ALA A 251 -12.45 -15.08 0.45
CA ALA A 251 -11.66 -14.75 1.63
C ALA A 251 -10.79 -13.49 1.43
N ASP A 252 -10.21 -13.31 0.24
CA ASP A 252 -9.41 -12.12 -0.07
C ASP A 252 -10.28 -10.85 -0.06
N ILE A 253 -11.50 -10.95 -0.60
CA ILE A 253 -12.47 -9.85 -0.59
C ILE A 253 -12.85 -9.47 0.85
N VAL A 254 -13.21 -10.46 1.67
CA VAL A 254 -13.56 -10.25 3.09
C VAL A 254 -12.41 -9.61 3.84
N ASN A 255 -11.19 -10.14 3.70
CA ASN A 255 -10.01 -9.60 4.35
C ASN A 255 -9.73 -8.15 3.91
N THR A 256 -9.85 -7.84 2.61
CA THR A 256 -9.62 -6.48 2.11
C THR A 256 -10.69 -5.50 2.62
N ILE A 257 -11.95 -5.92 2.76
CA ILE A 257 -13.01 -5.11 3.38
C ILE A 257 -12.67 -4.81 4.85
N LEU A 258 -12.25 -5.82 5.63
CA LEU A 258 -11.86 -5.64 7.02
C LEU A 258 -10.68 -4.69 7.16
N ILE A 259 -9.66 -4.83 6.31
CA ILE A 259 -8.51 -3.93 6.25
C ILE A 259 -8.95 -2.50 5.95
N SER A 260 -9.83 -2.32 4.95
CA SER A 260 -10.34 -1.00 4.58
C SER A 260 -11.11 -0.34 5.72
N ALA A 261 -11.86 -1.12 6.50
CA ALA A 261 -12.56 -0.63 7.68
C ALA A 261 -11.60 -0.18 8.80
N ILE A 262 -10.52 -0.96 9.05
CA ILE A 262 -9.48 -0.57 10.02
C ILE A 262 -8.80 0.73 9.58
N GLN A 263 -8.39 0.84 8.30
CA GLN A 263 -7.78 2.07 7.77
C GLN A 263 -8.71 3.28 7.86
N ALA A 264 -10.02 3.10 7.71
CA ALA A 264 -11.02 4.16 7.81
C ALA A 264 -11.18 4.66 9.26
N GLY A 265 -11.06 3.79 10.24
CA GLY A 265 -11.14 4.13 11.66
C GLY A 265 -9.95 4.93 12.20
N GLU A 266 -8.86 5.02 11.43
CA GLU A 266 -7.65 5.79 11.79
C GLU A 266 -7.59 7.20 11.16
N ASN A 267 -8.52 7.53 10.27
CA ASN A 267 -8.64 8.82 9.62
C ASN A 267 -9.75 9.64 10.25
#